data_f6e0d567fb21b21556c6ba2788412c92
#
_entry.id   f6e0d567fb21b21556c6ba2788412c92
#
_cell.length_a   1.000
_cell.length_b   1.000
_cell.length_c   1.000
_cell.angle_alpha   90.00
_cell.angle_beta   90.00
_cell.angle_gamma   90.00
#
_symmetry.space_group_name_H-M   'P 1'
#
loop_
_entity.id
_entity.type
_entity.pdbx_description
1 polymer ?
#
loop_
_entity_poly.entity_id
_entity_poly.type
_entity_poly.pdbx_seq_one_letter_code
_entity_poly.pdbx_strand_id
1 'polypeptide(L)'
;MRPGSPTLEAAIADLAAALAGVPWGTPPPGFEPLGRVRPMRAVHAGTLRAAGSDHAVVVKVDRAVTALDRLKRVLRGPPSQREARVLSALRERGLRVPEVLGQHAGPPGLLVTRRLPGLQPLPPVAQASRSLVDQVARVLARLHVAGLVHRDLTAANMGLVDGEPVLVDAGGAHLRSTPPSARAALAHLAQVAHGFLHGASRSQAARGLRAWLEQAGMGRHAWRAWLRDVEAARLERRRRHHRRRERRIARAGLHFAAFEQDGCTGVRRVPDLPEACLPLLARWLDAAPPGAEPLKGGRVLGLSLPDGRAVVLKRYDAPAPGRRPRARHAFRRAVTLEERGLGVTRALACAWQPGGASVLLSVRSPLPDLDHVLRRAPTWASWPRDRQGACLAALGRALRSLHDAEVTHRDLKSPNLLVGSGPAGWSVLVADVDGARARYGPVPWARRARDLARLAASLPLSRAARLRVLTAYMDAGAQPPLARRDLAHEVHRHAEAHRARLARRARAHG
;
A
#
# COMPACT_ATOMS: atom_id res chain seq x y z
N MET A 1 -48.65 -32.19 0.69
CA MET A 1 -47.28 -32.37 0.16
C MET A 1 -46.53 -31.04 0.38
N ARG A 2 -45.46 -31.01 1.19
CA ARG A 2 -44.58 -29.86 1.23
C ARG A 2 -43.88 -29.74 -0.15
N PRO A 3 -43.81 -28.56 -0.80
CA PRO A 3 -43.09 -28.39 -2.03
C PRO A 3 -41.66 -28.89 -1.79
N GLY A 4 -41.15 -29.77 -2.69
CA GLY A 4 -39.81 -30.33 -2.58
C GLY A 4 -38.80 -29.19 -2.54
N SER A 5 -37.81 -29.30 -1.63
CA SER A 5 -36.73 -28.32 -1.54
C SER A 5 -36.07 -28.18 -2.91
N PRO A 6 -35.74 -26.93 -3.36
CA PRO A 6 -35.15 -26.71 -4.66
C PRO A 6 -33.81 -27.46 -4.80
N THR A 7 -33.51 -27.92 -5.99
CA THR A 7 -32.16 -28.45 -6.26
C THR A 7 -31.11 -27.35 -6.08
N LEU A 8 -29.87 -27.72 -5.90
CA LEU A 8 -28.78 -26.74 -5.74
C LEU A 8 -28.67 -25.80 -6.96
N GLU A 9 -28.90 -26.34 -8.15
CA GLU A 9 -28.90 -25.59 -9.40
C GLU A 9 -30.04 -24.56 -9.46
N ALA A 10 -31.27 -24.96 -9.07
CA ALA A 10 -32.41 -24.07 -8.97
C ALA A 10 -32.17 -22.94 -7.93
N ALA A 11 -31.66 -23.30 -6.75
CA ALA A 11 -31.34 -22.33 -5.72
C ALA A 11 -30.26 -21.29 -6.17
N ILE A 12 -29.29 -21.70 -7.00
CA ILE A 12 -28.29 -20.80 -7.58
C ILE A 12 -28.93 -19.90 -8.66
N ALA A 13 -29.86 -20.41 -9.46
CA ALA A 13 -30.58 -19.62 -10.45
C ALA A 13 -31.49 -18.56 -9.78
N ASP A 14 -32.20 -18.92 -8.71
CA ASP A 14 -33.02 -18.00 -7.91
C ASP A 14 -32.15 -16.89 -7.25
N LEU A 15 -30.99 -17.27 -6.74
CA LEU A 15 -30.01 -16.31 -6.21
C LEU A 15 -29.50 -15.35 -7.28
N ALA A 16 -29.28 -15.84 -8.51
CA ALA A 16 -28.89 -14.99 -9.63
C ALA A 16 -29.99 -14.00 -10.01
N ALA A 17 -31.24 -14.43 -10.05
CA ALA A 17 -32.40 -13.57 -10.30
C ALA A 17 -32.55 -12.50 -9.20
N ALA A 18 -32.43 -12.86 -7.93
CA ALA A 18 -32.47 -11.93 -6.81
C ALA A 18 -31.38 -10.86 -6.90
N LEU A 19 -30.16 -11.25 -7.29
CA LEU A 19 -29.02 -10.31 -7.45
C LEU A 19 -29.13 -9.42 -8.70
N ALA A 20 -29.87 -9.84 -9.71
CA ALA A 20 -30.15 -9.01 -10.89
C ALA A 20 -31.09 -7.85 -10.57
N GLY A 21 -32.00 -8.02 -9.60
CA GLY A 21 -33.01 -7.04 -9.20
C GLY A 21 -32.55 -6.00 -8.17
N VAL A 22 -31.33 -6.09 -7.64
CA VAL A 22 -30.85 -5.18 -6.59
C VAL A 22 -29.68 -4.30 -7.08
N PRO A 23 -29.44 -3.13 -6.42
CA PRO A 23 -28.29 -2.30 -6.72
C PRO A 23 -26.97 -3.06 -6.61
N TRP A 24 -26.01 -2.73 -7.46
CA TRP A 24 -24.71 -3.42 -7.52
C TRP A 24 -23.96 -3.40 -6.18
N GLY A 25 -23.59 -4.59 -5.70
CA GLY A 25 -22.87 -4.78 -4.45
C GLY A 25 -23.74 -4.93 -3.23
N THR A 26 -25.06 -4.79 -3.36
CA THR A 26 -26.01 -5.10 -2.30
C THR A 26 -26.04 -6.61 -2.08
N PRO A 27 -25.82 -7.10 -0.85
CA PRO A 27 -25.92 -8.52 -0.53
C PRO A 27 -27.41 -8.95 -0.63
N PRO A 28 -27.70 -10.15 -1.12
CA PRO A 28 -29.03 -10.71 -1.05
C PRO A 28 -29.44 -11.00 0.42
N PRO A 29 -30.73 -11.17 0.71
CA PRO A 29 -31.20 -11.50 2.06
C PRO A 29 -30.49 -12.73 2.65
N GLY A 30 -30.01 -12.63 3.89
CA GLY A 30 -29.27 -13.68 4.57
C GLY A 30 -27.77 -13.78 4.18
N PHE A 31 -27.27 -12.82 3.39
CA PHE A 31 -25.85 -12.72 3.03
C PHE A 31 -25.21 -11.47 3.57
N GLU A 32 -23.91 -11.54 3.87
CA GLU A 32 -23.05 -10.42 4.26
C GLU A 32 -21.99 -10.13 3.18
N PRO A 33 -21.58 -8.86 2.98
CA PRO A 33 -20.53 -8.55 2.03
C PRO A 33 -19.17 -9.02 2.56
N LEU A 34 -18.40 -9.72 1.72
CA LEU A 34 -17.02 -10.07 2.01
C LEU A 34 -16.06 -9.13 1.29
N GLY A 35 -15.46 -8.21 2.06
CA GLY A 35 -14.48 -7.27 1.54
C GLY A 35 -15.09 -6.14 0.72
N ARG A 36 -14.23 -5.46 -0.07
CA ARG A 36 -14.63 -4.27 -0.83
C ARG A 36 -15.33 -4.63 -2.13
N VAL A 37 -16.51 -4.11 -2.35
CA VAL A 37 -17.19 -4.17 -3.65
C VAL A 37 -16.37 -3.44 -4.72
N ARG A 38 -16.10 -4.12 -5.84
CA ARG A 38 -15.42 -3.57 -7.02
C ARG A 38 -16.43 -3.35 -8.15
N PRO A 39 -16.17 -2.45 -9.11
CA PRO A 39 -17.10 -2.18 -10.21
C PRO A 39 -17.55 -3.43 -11.01
N MET A 40 -16.68 -4.43 -11.12
CA MET A 40 -16.91 -5.65 -11.90
C MET A 40 -17.14 -6.90 -11.07
N ARG A 41 -16.91 -6.86 -9.74
CA ARG A 41 -17.00 -8.03 -8.87
C ARG A 41 -17.43 -7.64 -7.46
N ALA A 42 -18.43 -8.35 -6.94
CA ALA A 42 -18.83 -8.35 -5.54
C ALA A 42 -18.65 -9.77 -4.97
N VAL A 43 -18.41 -9.87 -3.67
CA VAL A 43 -18.29 -11.16 -2.96
C VAL A 43 -19.15 -11.10 -1.72
N HIS A 44 -19.97 -12.12 -1.53
CA HIS A 44 -20.89 -12.23 -0.38
C HIS A 44 -20.72 -13.60 0.27
N ALA A 45 -20.92 -13.68 1.58
CA ALA A 45 -21.00 -14.92 2.32
C ALA A 45 -22.39 -15.06 2.92
N GLY A 46 -22.89 -16.28 2.99
CA GLY A 46 -24.20 -16.56 3.56
C GLY A 46 -24.51 -18.04 3.58
N THR A 47 -25.78 -18.37 3.77
CA THR A 47 -26.28 -19.73 3.75
C THR A 47 -27.22 -19.89 2.56
N LEU A 48 -26.99 -20.89 1.74
CA LEU A 48 -27.82 -21.28 0.62
C LEU A 48 -28.56 -22.57 0.99
N ARG A 49 -29.88 -22.53 1.01
CA ARG A 49 -30.73 -23.71 1.28
C ARG A 49 -31.05 -24.43 -0.02
N ALA A 50 -30.63 -25.68 -0.13
CA ALA A 50 -30.86 -26.49 -1.29
C ALA A 50 -30.95 -27.98 -0.92
N ALA A 51 -31.77 -28.75 -1.61
CA ALA A 51 -31.93 -30.20 -1.40
C ALA A 51 -32.19 -30.60 0.07
N GLY A 52 -32.91 -29.75 0.81
CA GLY A 52 -33.21 -29.97 2.21
C GLY A 52 -32.08 -29.70 3.20
N SER A 53 -30.95 -29.19 2.74
CA SER A 53 -29.77 -28.90 3.54
C SER A 53 -29.36 -27.42 3.44
N ASP A 54 -28.74 -26.92 4.51
CA ASP A 54 -28.18 -25.58 4.57
C ASP A 54 -26.68 -25.64 4.24
N HIS A 55 -26.28 -24.92 3.21
CA HIS A 55 -24.89 -24.85 2.76
C HIS A 55 -24.30 -23.48 3.10
N ALA A 56 -23.29 -23.43 3.95
CA ALA A 56 -22.51 -22.21 4.15
C ALA A 56 -21.68 -21.93 2.87
N VAL A 57 -21.91 -20.80 2.24
CA VAL A 57 -21.35 -20.49 0.90
C VAL A 57 -20.67 -19.13 0.83
N VAL A 58 -19.77 -19.03 -0.14
CA VAL A 58 -19.22 -17.77 -0.65
C VAL A 58 -19.68 -17.63 -2.11
N VAL A 59 -20.33 -16.49 -2.39
CA VAL A 59 -20.85 -16.16 -3.72
C VAL A 59 -20.03 -15.03 -4.31
N LYS A 60 -19.43 -15.28 -5.44
CA LYS A 60 -18.71 -14.27 -6.25
C LYS A 60 -19.61 -13.87 -7.42
N VAL A 61 -19.94 -12.59 -7.47
CA VAL A 61 -20.86 -12.01 -8.48
C VAL A 61 -20.03 -11.19 -9.47
N ASP A 62 -20.16 -11.48 -10.76
CA ASP A 62 -19.43 -10.79 -11.82
C ASP A 62 -20.39 -10.07 -12.78
N ARG A 63 -20.11 -8.79 -13.11
CA ARG A 63 -20.80 -8.07 -14.18
C ARG A 63 -19.82 -7.52 -15.23
N ALA A 64 -20.29 -7.30 -16.45
CA ALA A 64 -19.57 -6.55 -17.46
C ALA A 64 -19.92 -5.05 -17.31
N VAL A 65 -18.92 -4.19 -17.21
CA VAL A 65 -19.10 -2.73 -17.06
C VAL A 65 -18.93 -2.03 -18.41
N THR A 66 -18.02 -2.51 -19.25
CA THR A 66 -17.70 -1.90 -20.55
C THR A 66 -18.03 -2.84 -21.71
N ALA A 67 -18.15 -2.28 -22.94
CA ALA A 67 -18.31 -3.07 -24.16
C ALA A 67 -17.15 -4.07 -24.35
N LEU A 68 -15.93 -3.67 -24.00
CA LEU A 68 -14.75 -4.55 -24.03
C LEU A 68 -14.88 -5.74 -23.05
N ASP A 69 -15.52 -5.53 -21.90
CA ASP A 69 -15.74 -6.62 -20.93
C ASP A 69 -16.79 -7.59 -21.45
N ARG A 70 -17.82 -7.10 -22.15
CA ARG A 70 -18.81 -7.96 -22.84
C ARG A 70 -18.15 -8.79 -23.92
N LEU A 71 -17.33 -8.17 -24.77
CA LEU A 71 -16.57 -8.91 -25.81
C LEU A 71 -15.64 -9.97 -25.22
N LYS A 72 -14.91 -9.66 -24.13
CA LYS A 72 -14.07 -10.65 -23.44
C LYS A 72 -14.89 -11.81 -22.86
N ARG A 73 -16.10 -11.57 -22.38
CA ARG A 73 -17.00 -12.63 -21.90
C ARG A 73 -17.43 -13.58 -23.02
N VAL A 74 -17.74 -13.02 -24.18
CA VAL A 74 -18.08 -13.84 -25.37
C VAL A 74 -16.91 -14.69 -25.79
N LEU A 75 -15.72 -14.12 -25.91
CA LEU A 75 -14.53 -14.82 -26.43
C LEU A 75 -13.90 -15.81 -25.45
N ARG A 76 -14.01 -15.56 -24.12
CA ARG A 76 -13.26 -16.31 -23.09
C ARG A 76 -14.14 -16.94 -22.01
N GLY A 77 -15.44 -16.79 -22.11
CA GLY A 77 -16.39 -17.13 -21.07
C GLY A 77 -16.37 -16.17 -19.86
N PRO A 78 -17.39 -16.19 -19.00
CA PRO A 78 -17.47 -15.41 -17.79
C PRO A 78 -16.30 -15.70 -16.84
N PRO A 79 -15.84 -14.70 -16.03
CA PRO A 79 -14.79 -14.91 -15.03
C PRO A 79 -15.16 -16.01 -14.03
N SER A 80 -16.42 -16.08 -13.60
CA SER A 80 -16.96 -17.12 -12.70
C SER A 80 -16.76 -18.54 -13.24
N GLN A 81 -17.08 -18.78 -14.50
CA GLN A 81 -16.88 -20.11 -15.11
C GLN A 81 -15.41 -20.51 -15.21
N ARG A 82 -14.54 -19.55 -15.55
CA ARG A 82 -13.10 -19.83 -15.64
C ARG A 82 -12.51 -20.18 -14.28
N GLU A 83 -12.94 -19.45 -13.25
CA GLU A 83 -12.52 -19.71 -11.88
C GLU A 83 -13.04 -21.06 -11.37
N ALA A 84 -14.31 -21.38 -11.65
CA ALA A 84 -14.90 -22.67 -11.32
C ALA A 84 -14.08 -23.84 -11.90
N ARG A 85 -13.78 -23.81 -13.21
CA ARG A 85 -12.96 -24.83 -13.86
C ARG A 85 -11.59 -25.02 -13.21
N VAL A 86 -10.94 -23.90 -12.86
CA VAL A 86 -9.62 -23.95 -12.21
C VAL A 86 -9.72 -24.58 -10.82
N LEU A 87 -10.69 -24.16 -9.99
CA LEU A 87 -10.88 -24.71 -8.65
C LEU A 87 -11.22 -26.21 -8.69
N SER A 88 -12.16 -26.62 -9.55
CA SER A 88 -12.51 -28.04 -9.70
C SER A 88 -11.31 -28.88 -10.12
N ALA A 89 -10.58 -28.45 -11.13
CA ALA A 89 -9.40 -29.20 -11.61
C ALA A 89 -8.23 -29.22 -10.59
N LEU A 90 -8.08 -28.17 -9.75
CA LEU A 90 -7.11 -28.21 -8.64
C LEU A 90 -7.54 -29.20 -7.56
N ARG A 91 -8.84 -29.26 -7.25
CA ARG A 91 -9.40 -30.22 -6.29
C ARG A 91 -9.24 -31.66 -6.75
N GLU A 92 -9.52 -31.97 -8.04
CA GLU A 92 -9.27 -33.24 -8.69
C GLU A 92 -7.78 -33.68 -8.59
N ARG A 93 -6.86 -32.71 -8.59
CA ARG A 93 -5.41 -32.95 -8.39
C ARG A 93 -5.00 -33.04 -6.91
N GLY A 94 -5.96 -33.18 -5.99
CA GLY A 94 -5.72 -33.32 -4.54
C GLY A 94 -5.23 -32.06 -3.84
N LEU A 95 -5.47 -30.87 -4.43
CA LEU A 95 -5.13 -29.61 -3.78
C LEU A 95 -6.31 -29.11 -2.95
N ARG A 96 -6.03 -28.61 -1.76
CA ARG A 96 -7.03 -28.03 -0.86
C ARG A 96 -7.42 -26.63 -1.36
N VAL A 97 -8.61 -26.53 -1.95
CA VAL A 97 -9.21 -25.29 -2.48
C VAL A 97 -10.71 -25.29 -2.17
N PRO A 98 -11.41 -24.13 -2.22
CA PRO A 98 -12.85 -24.09 -2.06
C PRO A 98 -13.56 -25.04 -3.04
N GLU A 99 -14.51 -25.81 -2.55
CA GLU A 99 -15.37 -26.66 -3.35
C GLU A 99 -16.33 -25.81 -4.17
N VAL A 100 -16.40 -26.05 -5.47
CA VAL A 100 -17.39 -25.43 -6.35
C VAL A 100 -18.70 -26.15 -6.18
N LEU A 101 -19.71 -25.46 -5.68
CA LEU A 101 -21.08 -25.98 -5.54
C LEU A 101 -21.89 -25.75 -6.81
N GLY A 102 -21.58 -24.68 -7.54
CA GLY A 102 -22.20 -24.40 -8.81
C GLY A 102 -21.84 -23.02 -9.35
N GLN A 103 -22.38 -22.74 -10.54
CA GLN A 103 -22.14 -21.49 -11.25
C GLN A 103 -23.36 -21.10 -12.07
N HIS A 104 -23.50 -19.76 -12.33
CA HIS A 104 -24.47 -19.22 -13.26
C HIS A 104 -23.76 -18.34 -14.28
N ALA A 105 -24.01 -18.60 -15.58
CA ALA A 105 -23.31 -17.92 -16.68
C ALA A 105 -23.96 -16.61 -17.12
N GLY A 106 -25.23 -16.38 -16.76
CA GLY A 106 -26.01 -15.22 -17.14
C GLY A 106 -25.50 -13.90 -16.56
N PRO A 107 -26.14 -12.78 -16.88
CA PRO A 107 -25.93 -11.51 -16.21
C PRO A 107 -26.86 -11.35 -14.98
N PRO A 108 -26.32 -11.27 -13.73
CA PRO A 108 -24.92 -11.36 -13.37
C PRO A 108 -24.37 -12.79 -13.41
N GLY A 109 -23.08 -12.95 -13.71
CA GLY A 109 -22.43 -14.26 -13.58
C GLY A 109 -22.16 -14.59 -12.11
N LEU A 110 -22.40 -15.83 -11.69
CA LEU A 110 -22.14 -16.27 -10.32
C LEU A 110 -21.16 -17.45 -10.28
N LEU A 111 -20.37 -17.47 -9.23
CA LEU A 111 -19.65 -18.65 -8.75
C LEU A 111 -20.01 -18.86 -7.29
N VAL A 112 -20.56 -20.02 -6.97
CA VAL A 112 -20.91 -20.41 -5.62
C VAL A 112 -19.93 -21.48 -5.17
N THR A 113 -19.22 -21.20 -4.08
CA THR A 113 -18.28 -22.14 -3.46
C THR A 113 -18.68 -22.41 -2.01
N ARG A 114 -18.34 -23.59 -1.52
CA ARG A 114 -18.49 -23.90 -0.09
C ARG A 114 -17.59 -22.98 0.73
N ARG A 115 -18.16 -22.35 1.77
CA ARG A 115 -17.39 -21.54 2.72
C ARG A 115 -16.44 -22.47 3.48
N LEU A 116 -15.17 -22.12 3.51
CA LEU A 116 -14.18 -22.87 4.29
C LEU A 116 -14.34 -22.53 5.78
N PRO A 117 -14.67 -23.51 6.63
CA PRO A 117 -14.81 -23.26 8.05
C PRO A 117 -13.47 -22.89 8.66
N GLY A 118 -13.46 -21.97 9.62
CA GLY A 118 -12.24 -21.56 10.32
C GLY A 118 -11.20 -20.86 9.44
N LEU A 119 -11.56 -20.41 8.21
CA LEU A 119 -10.65 -19.70 7.32
C LEU A 119 -10.12 -18.41 7.98
N GLN A 120 -8.82 -18.32 8.15
CA GLN A 120 -8.11 -17.17 8.66
C GLN A 120 -7.21 -16.57 7.57
N PRO A 121 -6.97 -15.25 7.56
CA PRO A 121 -6.01 -14.64 6.66
C PRO A 121 -4.59 -15.10 7.01
N LEU A 122 -3.71 -15.18 6.01
CA LEU A 122 -2.29 -15.40 6.26
C LEU A 122 -1.72 -14.24 7.11
N PRO A 123 -1.04 -14.52 8.23
CA PRO A 123 -0.40 -13.49 9.02
C PRO A 123 0.74 -12.83 8.23
N PRO A 124 1.11 -11.56 8.55
CA PRO A 124 2.32 -10.97 8.02
C PRO A 124 3.53 -11.87 8.29
N VAL A 125 4.42 -12.02 7.32
CA VAL A 125 5.56 -12.95 7.42
C VAL A 125 6.48 -12.68 8.60
N ALA A 126 6.56 -11.42 9.05
CA ALA A 126 7.30 -11.05 10.26
C ALA A 126 6.75 -11.73 11.53
N GLN A 127 5.47 -12.12 11.52
CA GLN A 127 4.75 -12.82 12.60
C GLN A 127 4.58 -14.32 12.31
N ALA A 128 4.91 -14.76 11.08
CA ALA A 128 4.78 -16.14 10.65
C ALA A 128 5.85 -17.03 11.29
N SER A 129 5.44 -18.19 11.78
CA SER A 129 6.36 -19.22 12.24
C SER A 129 7.24 -19.73 11.09
N ARG A 130 8.39 -20.33 11.44
CA ARG A 130 9.26 -20.95 10.45
C ARG A 130 8.53 -22.06 9.67
N SER A 131 7.73 -22.84 10.37
CA SER A 131 6.90 -23.91 9.78
C SER A 131 5.90 -23.38 8.77
N LEU A 132 5.21 -22.28 9.09
CA LEU A 132 4.23 -21.66 8.18
C LEU A 132 4.89 -21.16 6.89
N VAL A 133 6.11 -20.60 6.95
CA VAL A 133 6.85 -20.19 5.76
C VAL A 133 7.14 -21.37 4.85
N ASP A 134 7.55 -22.52 5.42
CA ASP A 134 7.81 -23.74 4.69
C ASP A 134 6.51 -24.32 4.08
N GLN A 135 5.42 -24.35 4.83
CA GLN A 135 4.11 -24.83 4.37
C GLN A 135 3.57 -24.00 3.18
N VAL A 136 3.58 -22.68 3.29
CA VAL A 136 3.17 -21.78 2.19
C VAL A 136 4.01 -22.03 0.96
N ALA A 137 5.32 -22.18 1.11
CA ALA A 137 6.23 -22.44 0.00
C ALA A 137 5.94 -23.81 -0.68
N ARG A 138 5.66 -24.86 0.10
CA ARG A 138 5.29 -26.17 -0.42
C ARG A 138 3.94 -26.17 -1.15
N VAL A 139 2.93 -25.48 -0.60
CA VAL A 139 1.63 -25.33 -1.28
C VAL A 139 1.81 -24.59 -2.61
N LEU A 140 2.60 -23.51 -2.65
CA LEU A 140 2.93 -22.82 -3.89
C LEU A 140 3.64 -23.71 -4.91
N ALA A 141 4.56 -24.56 -4.45
CA ALA A 141 5.22 -25.54 -5.33
C ALA A 141 4.23 -26.55 -5.89
N ARG A 142 3.34 -27.11 -5.06
CA ARG A 142 2.28 -28.04 -5.50
C ARG A 142 1.34 -27.40 -6.53
N LEU A 143 0.94 -26.14 -6.32
CA LEU A 143 0.16 -25.37 -7.30
C LEU A 143 0.90 -25.21 -8.63
N HIS A 144 2.22 -24.93 -8.59
CA HIS A 144 3.05 -24.86 -9.80
C HIS A 144 3.18 -26.21 -10.51
N VAL A 145 3.44 -27.28 -9.77
CA VAL A 145 3.52 -28.66 -10.35
C VAL A 145 2.18 -29.02 -10.96
N ALA A 146 1.05 -28.63 -10.36
CA ALA A 146 -0.28 -28.79 -10.93
C ALA A 146 -0.55 -27.92 -12.18
N GLY A 147 0.41 -27.16 -12.66
CA GLY A 147 0.27 -26.34 -13.86
C GLY A 147 -0.42 -24.98 -13.65
N LEU A 148 -0.61 -24.53 -12.40
CA LEU A 148 -1.28 -23.25 -12.12
C LEU A 148 -0.43 -22.08 -12.62
N VAL A 149 -1.04 -21.24 -13.45
CA VAL A 149 -0.54 -19.90 -13.81
C VAL A 149 -1.54 -18.86 -13.31
N HIS A 150 -1.17 -18.08 -12.32
CA HIS A 150 -2.04 -17.08 -11.70
C HIS A 150 -1.51 -15.68 -11.91
N ARG A 151 -2.33 -14.78 -12.48
CA ARG A 151 -1.90 -13.40 -12.79
C ARG A 151 -1.76 -12.51 -11.57
N ASP A 152 -2.45 -12.83 -10.48
CA ASP A 152 -2.47 -12.06 -9.24
C ASP A 152 -2.37 -12.96 -8.00
N LEU A 153 -1.38 -13.86 -7.99
CA LEU A 153 -1.09 -14.72 -6.84
C LEU A 153 -0.44 -13.90 -5.74
N THR A 154 -1.24 -13.52 -4.74
CA THR A 154 -0.83 -12.72 -3.59
C THR A 154 -1.22 -13.41 -2.30
N ALA A 155 -0.67 -12.95 -1.17
CA ALA A 155 -1.07 -13.45 0.14
C ALA A 155 -2.57 -13.28 0.41
N ALA A 156 -3.21 -12.25 -0.15
CA ALA A 156 -4.65 -12.03 -0.01
C ALA A 156 -5.52 -13.10 -0.70
N ASN A 157 -4.95 -13.87 -1.62
CA ASN A 157 -5.64 -14.96 -2.34
C ASN A 157 -5.40 -16.33 -1.67
N MET A 158 -4.73 -16.32 -0.52
CA MET A 158 -4.45 -17.50 0.30
C MET A 158 -4.95 -17.26 1.73
N GLY A 159 -5.26 -18.32 2.44
CA GLY A 159 -5.63 -18.29 3.84
C GLY A 159 -5.13 -19.51 4.58
N LEU A 160 -5.49 -19.62 5.85
CA LEU A 160 -5.21 -20.78 6.69
C LEU A 160 -6.53 -21.47 7.05
N VAL A 161 -6.58 -22.78 6.93
CA VAL A 161 -7.65 -23.61 7.46
C VAL A 161 -6.99 -24.72 8.26
N ASP A 162 -7.32 -24.80 9.56
CA ASP A 162 -6.66 -25.73 10.50
C ASP A 162 -5.14 -25.56 10.55
N GLY A 163 -4.66 -24.31 10.40
CA GLY A 163 -3.23 -23.99 10.35
C GLY A 163 -2.51 -24.30 9.04
N GLU A 164 -3.20 -24.88 8.04
CA GLU A 164 -2.64 -25.19 6.73
C GLU A 164 -2.97 -24.13 5.68
N PRO A 165 -1.98 -23.72 4.85
CA PRO A 165 -2.23 -22.76 3.78
C PRO A 165 -3.12 -23.35 2.68
N VAL A 166 -4.12 -22.57 2.26
CA VAL A 166 -5.05 -22.89 1.18
C VAL A 166 -5.16 -21.75 0.17
N LEU A 167 -5.37 -22.06 -1.10
CA LEU A 167 -5.71 -21.05 -2.12
C LEU A 167 -7.22 -20.81 -2.07
N VAL A 168 -7.64 -19.55 -1.85
CA VAL A 168 -9.07 -19.18 -1.70
C VAL A 168 -9.62 -18.43 -2.90
N ASP A 169 -8.78 -17.82 -3.72
CA ASP A 169 -9.19 -17.09 -4.92
C ASP A 169 -8.33 -17.50 -6.12
N ALA A 170 -8.97 -18.09 -7.11
CA ALA A 170 -8.36 -18.47 -8.39
C ALA A 170 -8.77 -17.52 -9.54
N GLY A 171 -9.33 -16.35 -9.21
CA GLY A 171 -9.72 -15.34 -10.17
C GLY A 171 -8.53 -14.83 -11.00
N GLY A 172 -8.60 -15.01 -12.33
CA GLY A 172 -7.49 -14.67 -13.24
C GLY A 172 -6.41 -15.76 -13.36
N ALA A 173 -6.60 -16.92 -12.73
CA ALA A 173 -5.79 -18.10 -12.93
C ALA A 173 -6.21 -18.91 -14.18
N HIS A 174 -5.30 -19.73 -14.66
CA HIS A 174 -5.57 -20.79 -15.62
C HIS A 174 -4.63 -21.98 -15.35
N LEU A 175 -5.05 -23.18 -15.73
CA LEU A 175 -4.24 -24.37 -15.62
C LEU A 175 -3.64 -24.74 -16.98
N ARG A 176 -2.40 -25.19 -16.96
CA ARG A 176 -1.69 -25.80 -18.07
C ARG A 176 -1.64 -27.31 -17.88
N SER A 177 -1.45 -28.00 -18.96
CA SER A 177 -1.18 -29.47 -18.93
C SER A 177 0.19 -29.81 -18.34
N THR A 178 1.14 -28.87 -18.43
CA THR A 178 2.50 -29.01 -17.92
C THR A 178 2.79 -27.93 -16.86
N PRO A 179 3.73 -28.18 -15.94
CA PRO A 179 4.19 -27.16 -14.99
C PRO A 179 4.62 -25.88 -15.69
N PRO A 180 4.44 -24.70 -15.07
CA PRO A 180 4.92 -23.44 -15.61
C PRO A 180 6.43 -23.47 -15.85
N SER A 181 6.90 -22.82 -16.93
CA SER A 181 8.33 -22.67 -17.17
C SER A 181 9.02 -21.98 -15.98
N ALA A 182 10.33 -22.18 -15.84
CA ALA A 182 11.13 -21.54 -14.78
C ALA A 182 10.92 -20.02 -14.73
N ARG A 183 10.77 -19.36 -15.90
CA ARG A 183 10.46 -17.91 -15.99
C ARG A 183 9.09 -17.57 -15.40
N ALA A 184 8.06 -18.40 -15.64
CA ALA A 184 6.72 -18.20 -15.09
C ALA A 184 6.69 -18.47 -13.59
N ALA A 185 7.37 -19.52 -13.12
CA ALA A 185 7.53 -19.83 -11.70
C ALA A 185 8.25 -18.69 -10.96
N LEU A 186 9.33 -18.16 -11.53
CA LEU A 186 10.04 -17.01 -11.00
C LEU A 186 9.13 -15.77 -10.88
N ALA A 187 8.30 -15.50 -11.90
CA ALA A 187 7.36 -14.38 -11.87
C ALA A 187 6.29 -14.56 -10.78
N HIS A 188 5.79 -15.77 -10.55
CA HIS A 188 4.85 -16.08 -9.47
C HIS A 188 5.52 -15.95 -8.10
N LEU A 189 6.71 -16.51 -7.91
CA LEU A 189 7.46 -16.38 -6.65
C LEU A 189 7.75 -14.91 -6.34
N ALA A 190 8.14 -14.12 -7.33
CA ALA A 190 8.35 -12.67 -7.17
C ALA A 190 7.06 -11.93 -6.79
N GLN A 191 5.91 -12.38 -7.26
CA GLN A 191 4.61 -11.83 -6.93
C GLN A 191 4.19 -12.16 -5.50
N VAL A 192 4.29 -13.42 -5.09
CA VAL A 192 4.05 -13.85 -3.71
C VAL A 192 5.02 -13.14 -2.76
N ALA A 193 6.31 -13.08 -3.12
CA ALA A 193 7.31 -12.36 -2.35
C ALA A 193 7.00 -10.87 -2.23
N HIS A 194 6.38 -10.24 -3.21
CA HIS A 194 5.97 -8.84 -3.12
C HIS A 194 4.84 -8.63 -2.10
N GLY A 195 3.87 -9.54 -2.02
CA GLY A 195 2.73 -9.44 -1.10
C GLY A 195 3.00 -10.06 0.28
N PHE A 196 3.61 -11.24 0.31
CA PHE A 196 3.78 -12.04 1.53
C PHE A 196 5.09 -11.76 2.27
N LEU A 197 6.20 -11.53 1.53
CA LEU A 197 7.52 -11.30 2.13
C LEU A 197 7.79 -9.83 2.49
N HIS A 198 6.77 -8.98 2.58
CA HIS A 198 6.97 -7.63 3.11
C HIS A 198 7.33 -7.73 4.60
N GLY A 199 8.56 -7.31 4.94
CA GLY A 199 9.10 -7.47 6.30
C GLY A 199 9.79 -8.81 6.58
N ALA A 200 9.82 -9.77 5.64
CA ALA A 200 10.59 -11.00 5.80
C ALA A 200 12.08 -10.74 5.95
N SER A 201 12.70 -11.46 6.85
CA SER A 201 14.16 -11.55 6.90
C SER A 201 14.70 -12.32 5.68
N ARG A 202 15.95 -12.06 5.32
CA ARG A 202 16.61 -12.78 4.21
C ARG A 202 16.68 -14.29 4.47
N SER A 203 16.79 -14.69 5.74
CA SER A 203 16.78 -16.10 6.16
C SER A 203 15.42 -16.75 5.96
N GLN A 204 14.31 -16.06 6.26
CA GLN A 204 12.95 -16.55 5.97
C GLN A 204 12.71 -16.72 4.48
N ALA A 205 13.13 -15.75 3.66
CA ALA A 205 13.02 -15.84 2.20
C ALA A 205 13.83 -17.02 1.62
N ALA A 206 15.07 -17.21 2.10
CA ALA A 206 15.92 -18.33 1.69
C ALA A 206 15.32 -19.68 2.11
N ARG A 207 14.74 -19.75 3.33
CA ARG A 207 14.08 -20.96 3.84
C ARG A 207 12.88 -21.34 2.98
N GLY A 208 11.94 -20.43 2.76
CA GLY A 208 10.78 -20.70 1.93
C GLY A 208 11.16 -21.10 0.49
N LEU A 209 12.18 -20.44 -0.08
CA LEU A 209 12.65 -20.81 -1.41
C LEU A 209 13.24 -22.23 -1.47
N ARG A 210 13.98 -22.66 -0.44
CA ARG A 210 14.49 -24.04 -0.36
C ARG A 210 13.35 -25.06 -0.29
N ALA A 211 12.36 -24.81 0.57
CA ALA A 211 11.18 -25.66 0.69
C ALA A 211 10.40 -25.74 -0.64
N TRP A 212 10.30 -24.63 -1.37
CA TRP A 212 9.67 -24.60 -2.68
C TRP A 212 10.45 -25.42 -3.71
N LEU A 213 11.77 -25.23 -3.81
CA LEU A 213 12.64 -25.96 -4.75
C LEU A 213 12.61 -27.47 -4.49
N GLU A 214 12.66 -27.86 -3.22
CA GLU A 214 12.57 -29.27 -2.80
C GLU A 214 11.24 -29.88 -3.24
N GLN A 215 10.12 -29.23 -2.94
CA GLN A 215 8.78 -29.70 -3.30
C GLN A 215 8.51 -29.68 -4.81
N ALA A 216 9.17 -28.78 -5.55
CA ALA A 216 9.05 -28.69 -7.02
C ALA A 216 9.99 -29.65 -7.76
N GLY A 217 10.78 -30.49 -7.07
CA GLY A 217 11.77 -31.37 -7.67
C GLY A 217 12.97 -30.66 -8.31
N MET A 218 13.18 -29.39 -7.99
CA MET A 218 14.25 -28.56 -8.55
C MET A 218 15.41 -28.48 -7.55
N GLY A 219 16.51 -29.14 -7.78
CA GLY A 219 17.66 -29.26 -6.90
C GLY A 219 17.86 -28.14 -5.86
N ARG A 220 17.85 -28.50 -4.58
CA ARG A 220 17.94 -27.58 -3.43
C ARG A 220 19.20 -26.68 -3.43
N HIS A 221 20.28 -27.12 -4.07
CA HIS A 221 21.53 -26.37 -4.18
C HIS A 221 21.42 -25.07 -5.01
N ALA A 222 20.43 -24.99 -5.91
CA ALA A 222 20.22 -23.81 -6.76
C ALA A 222 19.63 -22.58 -6.02
N TRP A 223 19.29 -22.68 -4.72
CA TRP A 223 18.52 -21.66 -4.01
C TRP A 223 19.17 -20.26 -4.01
N ARG A 224 20.52 -20.16 -4.03
CA ARG A 224 21.19 -18.85 -4.06
C ARG A 224 20.99 -18.10 -5.36
N ALA A 225 21.02 -18.81 -6.49
CA ALA A 225 20.72 -18.24 -7.82
C ALA A 225 19.26 -17.82 -7.89
N TRP A 226 18.33 -18.72 -7.53
CA TRP A 226 16.92 -18.43 -7.49
C TRP A 226 16.54 -17.26 -6.58
N LEU A 227 17.18 -17.12 -5.41
CA LEU A 227 16.92 -16.01 -4.49
C LEU A 227 17.29 -14.67 -5.13
N ARG A 228 18.43 -14.59 -5.81
CA ARG A 228 18.84 -13.37 -6.54
C ARG A 228 17.84 -13.01 -7.64
N ASP A 229 17.40 -14.02 -8.39
CA ASP A 229 16.48 -13.82 -9.52
C ASP A 229 15.06 -13.44 -9.03
N VAL A 230 14.57 -14.06 -7.95
CA VAL A 230 13.30 -13.69 -7.30
C VAL A 230 13.36 -12.28 -6.74
N GLU A 231 14.45 -11.89 -6.07
CA GLU A 231 14.62 -10.52 -5.57
C GLU A 231 14.67 -9.51 -6.71
N ALA A 232 15.39 -9.79 -7.80
CA ALA A 232 15.45 -8.92 -8.98
C ALA A 232 14.07 -8.78 -9.65
N ALA A 233 13.34 -9.88 -9.85
CA ALA A 233 12.00 -9.90 -10.43
C ALA A 233 10.99 -9.18 -9.53
N ARG A 234 11.07 -9.33 -8.19
CA ARG A 234 10.25 -8.62 -7.21
C ARG A 234 10.48 -7.11 -7.27
N LEU A 235 11.73 -6.67 -7.34
CA LEU A 235 12.08 -5.25 -7.46
C LEU A 235 11.56 -4.67 -8.78
N GLU A 236 11.71 -5.38 -9.89
CA GLU A 236 11.19 -4.93 -11.18
C GLU A 236 9.65 -4.86 -11.19
N ARG A 237 8.96 -5.85 -10.59
CA ARG A 237 7.51 -5.82 -10.41
C ARG A 237 7.07 -4.61 -9.58
N ARG A 238 7.76 -4.33 -8.47
CA ARG A 238 7.52 -3.17 -7.61
C ARG A 238 7.72 -1.87 -8.37
N ARG A 239 8.78 -1.75 -9.18
CA ARG A 239 9.02 -0.60 -10.06
C ARG A 239 7.87 -0.37 -11.04
N ARG A 240 7.41 -1.43 -11.72
CA ARG A 240 6.27 -1.36 -12.66
C ARG A 240 4.99 -0.96 -11.95
N HIS A 241 4.72 -1.50 -10.77
CA HIS A 241 3.56 -1.18 -9.95
C HIS A 241 3.56 0.30 -9.57
N HIS A 242 4.66 0.83 -9.03
CA HIS A 242 4.78 2.23 -8.67
C HIS A 242 4.66 3.15 -9.90
N ARG A 243 5.33 2.85 -11.02
CA ARG A 243 5.19 3.62 -12.25
C ARG A 243 3.75 3.66 -12.77
N ARG A 244 3.01 2.56 -12.69
CA ARG A 244 1.59 2.51 -13.09
C ARG A 244 0.73 3.38 -12.17
N ARG A 245 0.97 3.34 -10.86
CA ARG A 245 0.26 4.19 -9.89
C ARG A 245 0.56 5.66 -10.09
N GLU A 246 1.81 6.03 -10.25
CA GLU A 246 2.22 7.41 -10.53
C GLU A 246 1.59 7.97 -11.82
N ARG A 247 1.43 7.13 -12.86
CA ARG A 247 0.72 7.51 -14.08
C ARG A 247 -0.78 7.75 -13.84
N ARG A 248 -1.39 7.03 -12.90
CA ARG A 248 -2.81 7.23 -12.54
C ARG A 248 -3.07 8.55 -11.83
N ILE A 249 -2.12 9.04 -11.04
CA ILE A 249 -2.21 10.36 -10.39
C ILE A 249 -2.32 11.50 -11.42
N ALA A 250 -1.80 11.29 -12.62
CA ALA A 250 -1.83 12.28 -13.71
C ALA A 250 -3.04 12.13 -14.65
N ARG A 251 -3.93 11.17 -14.42
CA ARG A 251 -5.09 10.89 -15.29
C ARG A 251 -6.38 11.08 -14.50
N ALA A 252 -7.39 11.64 -15.15
CA ALA A 252 -8.74 11.66 -14.63
C ALA A 252 -9.26 10.22 -14.37
N GLY A 253 -9.96 10.02 -13.27
CA GLY A 253 -10.51 8.73 -12.88
C GLY A 253 -11.21 8.79 -11.52
N LEU A 254 -11.50 7.63 -10.93
CA LEU A 254 -12.25 7.51 -9.66
C LEU A 254 -11.59 8.23 -8.45
N HIS A 255 -10.29 8.49 -8.50
CA HIS A 255 -9.56 9.04 -7.35
C HIS A 255 -9.00 10.44 -7.59
N PHE A 256 -8.78 10.82 -8.85
CA PHE A 256 -8.19 12.10 -9.22
C PHE A 256 -8.92 12.67 -10.42
N ALA A 257 -9.18 13.98 -10.40
CA ALA A 257 -9.70 14.73 -11.53
C ALA A 257 -8.76 15.89 -11.84
N ALA A 258 -8.46 16.07 -13.12
CA ALA A 258 -7.90 17.33 -13.61
C ALA A 258 -9.05 18.36 -13.65
N PHE A 259 -8.71 19.61 -13.45
CA PHE A 259 -9.66 20.72 -13.59
C PHE A 259 -8.99 21.93 -14.22
N GLU A 260 -9.80 22.77 -14.87
CA GLU A 260 -9.48 24.11 -15.32
C GLU A 260 -10.53 25.04 -14.73
N GLN A 261 -10.10 26.09 -14.04
CA GLN A 261 -10.98 27.04 -13.35
C GLN A 261 -10.30 28.41 -13.26
N ASP A 262 -10.96 29.45 -13.74
CA ASP A 262 -10.51 30.85 -13.65
C ASP A 262 -9.04 31.05 -14.09
N GLY A 263 -8.66 30.49 -15.25
CA GLY A 263 -7.32 30.58 -15.82
C GLY A 263 -6.25 29.75 -15.11
N CYS A 264 -6.60 28.94 -14.11
CA CYS A 264 -5.71 27.99 -13.50
C CYS A 264 -6.03 26.54 -13.90
N THR A 265 -4.97 25.74 -13.98
CA THR A 265 -5.06 24.29 -14.19
C THR A 265 -4.71 23.57 -12.89
N GLY A 266 -5.32 22.42 -12.63
CA GLY A 266 -5.04 21.68 -11.41
C GLY A 266 -5.37 20.20 -11.46
N VAL A 267 -5.09 19.54 -10.33
CA VAL A 267 -5.48 18.15 -10.04
C VAL A 267 -6.02 18.09 -8.62
N ARG A 268 -7.17 17.47 -8.43
CA ARG A 268 -7.79 17.24 -7.12
C ARG A 268 -8.02 15.76 -6.83
N ARG A 269 -8.14 15.40 -5.56
CA ARG A 269 -8.70 14.11 -5.13
C ARG A 269 -10.23 14.19 -5.17
N VAL A 270 -10.84 13.41 -6.00
CA VAL A 270 -12.31 13.44 -6.19
C VAL A 270 -13.09 13.15 -4.91
N PRO A 271 -12.73 12.11 -4.12
CA PRO A 271 -13.48 11.81 -2.90
C PRO A 271 -13.27 12.82 -1.77
N ASP A 272 -12.15 13.56 -1.79
CA ASP A 272 -11.70 14.33 -0.63
C ASP A 272 -11.91 15.84 -0.79
N LEU A 273 -11.97 16.36 -2.01
CA LEU A 273 -12.17 17.79 -2.27
C LEU A 273 -13.36 17.98 -3.21
N PRO A 274 -14.49 18.56 -2.72
CA PRO A 274 -15.63 18.91 -3.54
C PRO A 274 -15.28 19.89 -4.65
N GLU A 275 -16.03 19.87 -5.73
CA GLU A 275 -15.83 20.74 -6.89
C GLU A 275 -16.04 22.22 -6.53
N ALA A 276 -16.97 22.49 -5.62
CA ALA A 276 -17.25 23.82 -5.09
C ALA A 276 -16.03 24.53 -4.44
N CYS A 277 -14.97 23.78 -4.09
CA CYS A 277 -13.73 24.35 -3.57
C CYS A 277 -12.74 24.80 -4.67
N LEU A 278 -12.99 24.54 -5.96
CA LEU A 278 -12.05 24.85 -7.04
C LEU A 278 -11.88 26.36 -7.28
N PRO A 279 -12.94 27.19 -7.25
CA PRO A 279 -12.78 28.65 -7.38
C PRO A 279 -11.90 29.25 -6.28
N LEU A 280 -11.90 28.67 -5.08
CA LEU A 280 -11.03 29.09 -3.99
C LEU A 280 -9.55 28.86 -4.32
N LEU A 281 -9.22 27.72 -4.93
CA LEU A 281 -7.83 27.40 -5.33
C LEU A 281 -7.30 28.38 -6.38
N ALA A 282 -8.13 28.81 -7.33
CA ALA A 282 -7.77 29.82 -8.32
C ALA A 282 -7.43 31.16 -7.65
N ARG A 283 -8.30 31.65 -6.76
CA ARG A 283 -8.07 32.90 -6.01
C ARG A 283 -6.80 32.85 -5.15
N TRP A 284 -6.50 31.70 -4.56
CA TRP A 284 -5.34 31.52 -3.69
C TRP A 284 -4.00 31.47 -4.44
N LEU A 285 -4.01 31.39 -5.75
CA LEU A 285 -2.83 31.58 -6.58
C LEU A 285 -2.37 33.04 -6.57
N ASP A 286 -3.33 33.97 -6.63
CA ASP A 286 -3.06 35.41 -6.75
C ASP A 286 -2.86 36.08 -5.37
N ALA A 287 -3.69 35.75 -4.39
CA ALA A 287 -3.68 36.37 -3.08
C ALA A 287 -3.73 35.35 -1.94
N ALA A 288 -3.28 35.73 -0.76
CA ALA A 288 -3.50 34.95 0.46
C ALA A 288 -5.00 34.96 0.81
N PRO A 289 -5.58 33.82 1.24
CA PRO A 289 -6.96 33.78 1.69
C PRO A 289 -7.19 34.73 2.87
N PRO A 290 -8.32 35.47 2.93
CA PRO A 290 -8.70 36.22 4.11
C PRO A 290 -8.75 35.34 5.36
N GLY A 291 -8.22 35.81 6.49
CA GLY A 291 -8.21 35.07 7.76
C GLY A 291 -7.23 33.86 7.79
N ALA A 292 -6.38 33.70 6.78
CA ALA A 292 -5.38 32.64 6.78
C ALA A 292 -4.31 32.88 7.85
N GLU A 293 -4.04 31.84 8.67
CA GLU A 293 -3.02 31.83 9.70
C GLU A 293 -1.63 31.58 9.07
N PRO A 294 -0.66 32.48 9.19
CA PRO A 294 0.70 32.24 8.71
C PRO A 294 1.40 31.17 9.57
N LEU A 295 1.67 30.01 9.00
CA LEU A 295 2.35 28.91 9.72
C LEU A 295 3.87 28.94 9.53
N LYS A 296 4.36 29.37 8.35
CA LYS A 296 5.79 29.41 8.07
C LYS A 296 6.12 30.39 6.94
N GLY A 297 6.81 31.48 7.28
CA GLY A 297 7.41 32.42 6.32
C GLY A 297 6.44 32.98 5.26
N GLY A 298 5.17 33.18 5.57
CA GLY A 298 4.15 33.70 4.66
C GLY A 298 3.80 32.82 3.44
N ARG A 299 4.55 31.72 3.22
CA ARG A 299 4.34 30.81 2.10
C ARG A 299 3.53 29.56 2.46
N VAL A 300 3.38 29.30 3.76
CA VAL A 300 2.58 28.18 4.30
C VAL A 300 1.51 28.78 5.19
N LEU A 301 0.27 28.59 4.83
CA LEU A 301 -0.89 29.18 5.47
C LEU A 301 -1.81 28.08 5.99
N GLY A 302 -2.32 28.25 7.21
CA GLY A 302 -3.41 27.45 7.76
C GLY A 302 -4.74 28.12 7.45
N LEU A 303 -5.75 27.36 7.07
CA LEU A 303 -7.09 27.85 6.80
C LEU A 303 -8.13 26.74 6.96
N SER A 304 -9.40 27.13 6.98
CA SER A 304 -10.51 26.18 6.97
C SER A 304 -11.24 26.21 5.62
N LEU A 305 -11.62 25.05 5.14
CA LEU A 305 -12.51 24.92 3.98
C LEU A 305 -13.96 25.25 4.40
N PRO A 306 -14.87 25.51 3.43
CA PRO A 306 -16.29 25.77 3.72
C PRO A 306 -16.97 24.63 4.51
N ASP A 307 -16.48 23.40 4.42
CA ASP A 307 -16.97 22.25 5.16
C ASP A 307 -16.38 22.11 6.59
N GLY A 308 -15.63 23.12 7.05
CA GLY A 308 -15.01 23.17 8.37
C GLY A 308 -13.68 22.42 8.48
N ARG A 309 -13.21 21.73 7.47
CA ARG A 309 -11.94 21.01 7.52
C ARG A 309 -10.76 21.95 7.54
N ALA A 310 -9.87 21.77 8.54
CA ALA A 310 -8.62 22.51 8.61
C ALA A 310 -7.64 21.98 7.54
N VAL A 311 -7.07 22.89 6.77
CA VAL A 311 -6.13 22.60 5.69
C VAL A 311 -4.90 23.49 5.75
N VAL A 312 -3.85 23.09 5.07
CA VAL A 312 -2.62 23.84 4.86
C VAL A 312 -2.46 24.12 3.38
N LEU A 313 -2.32 25.39 3.05
CA LEU A 313 -1.99 25.88 1.71
C LEU A 313 -0.50 26.24 1.66
N LYS A 314 0.24 25.62 0.74
CA LYS A 314 1.63 25.95 0.46
C LYS A 314 1.75 26.59 -0.91
N ARG A 315 2.26 27.83 -0.94
CA ARG A 315 2.49 28.60 -2.18
C ARG A 315 3.91 28.39 -2.68
N TYR A 316 4.07 28.35 -3.99
CA TYR A 316 5.33 28.25 -4.69
C TYR A 316 5.41 29.32 -5.76
N ASP A 317 6.57 29.96 -5.89
CA ASP A 317 6.86 30.91 -6.94
C ASP A 317 6.79 30.24 -8.32
N ALA A 318 6.70 31.06 -9.36
CA ALA A 318 6.76 30.63 -10.74
C ALA A 318 7.98 29.72 -10.98
N PRO A 319 7.82 28.63 -11.73
CA PRO A 319 8.97 27.80 -12.09
C PRO A 319 9.84 28.49 -13.13
N ALA A 320 11.12 28.12 -13.19
CA ALA A 320 11.97 28.54 -14.29
C ALA A 320 11.39 28.08 -15.64
N PRO A 321 11.64 28.80 -16.75
CA PRO A 321 11.13 28.46 -18.07
C PRO A 321 11.34 26.99 -18.43
N GLY A 322 10.34 26.35 -19.03
CA GLY A 322 10.36 24.92 -19.38
C GLY A 322 10.24 23.93 -18.20
N ARG A 323 10.18 24.41 -16.96
CA ARG A 323 9.98 23.54 -15.79
C ARG A 323 8.51 23.44 -15.39
N ARG A 324 8.13 22.26 -14.87
CA ARG A 324 6.79 22.01 -14.37
C ARG A 324 6.57 22.68 -13.00
N PRO A 325 5.32 23.09 -12.70
CA PRO A 325 4.95 23.70 -11.41
C PRO A 325 5.36 22.84 -10.21
N ARG A 326 5.93 23.47 -9.18
CA ARG A 326 6.42 22.78 -7.98
C ARG A 326 5.30 22.10 -7.21
N ALA A 327 4.13 22.74 -7.10
CA ALA A 327 2.97 22.16 -6.43
C ALA A 327 2.55 20.83 -7.07
N ARG A 328 2.57 20.72 -8.40
CA ARG A 328 2.28 19.47 -9.10
C ARG A 328 3.24 18.34 -8.73
N HIS A 329 4.52 18.66 -8.58
CA HIS A 329 5.52 17.69 -8.14
C HIS A 329 5.33 17.29 -6.68
N ALA A 330 5.03 18.25 -5.80
CA ALA A 330 4.77 18.02 -4.38
C ALA A 330 3.53 17.16 -4.18
N PHE A 331 2.43 17.47 -4.88
CA PHE A 331 1.20 16.66 -4.87
C PHE A 331 1.47 15.21 -5.27
N ARG A 332 2.13 14.98 -6.41
CA ARG A 332 2.47 13.63 -6.86
C ARG A 332 3.35 12.88 -5.87
N ARG A 333 4.30 13.56 -5.24
CA ARG A 333 5.14 12.97 -4.20
C ARG A 333 4.32 12.59 -2.98
N ALA A 334 3.49 13.49 -2.44
CA ALA A 334 2.64 13.20 -1.29
C ALA A 334 1.77 11.96 -1.53
N VAL A 335 1.09 11.92 -2.68
CA VAL A 335 0.27 10.75 -3.06
C VAL A 335 1.13 9.49 -3.21
N THR A 336 2.30 9.59 -3.83
CA THR A 336 3.21 8.43 -4.00
C THR A 336 3.71 7.90 -2.65
N LEU A 337 4.01 8.77 -1.70
CA LEU A 337 4.47 8.36 -0.37
C LEU A 337 3.33 7.70 0.43
N GLU A 338 2.13 8.29 0.39
CA GLU A 338 0.93 7.71 1.01
C GLU A 338 0.61 6.32 0.44
N GLU A 339 0.67 6.15 -0.89
CA GLU A 339 0.48 4.85 -1.54
C GLU A 339 1.57 3.81 -1.20
N ARG A 340 2.73 4.26 -0.73
CA ARG A 340 3.79 3.38 -0.20
C ARG A 340 3.60 3.04 1.29
N GLY A 341 2.47 3.46 1.88
CA GLY A 341 2.13 3.21 3.28
C GLY A 341 2.88 4.11 4.26
N LEU A 342 3.44 5.24 3.79
CA LEU A 342 4.13 6.18 4.65
C LEU A 342 3.15 7.18 5.26
N GLY A 343 3.34 7.51 6.52
CA GLY A 343 2.65 8.61 7.18
C GLY A 343 3.11 9.95 6.60
N VAL A 344 2.23 10.59 5.83
CA VAL A 344 2.44 11.93 5.26
C VAL A 344 1.19 12.77 5.43
N THR A 345 1.33 14.08 5.41
CA THR A 345 0.16 14.97 5.33
C THR A 345 -0.56 14.73 4.00
N ARG A 346 -1.88 14.48 4.10
CA ARG A 346 -2.69 14.10 2.94
C ARG A 346 -2.88 15.27 2.00
N ALA A 347 -2.34 15.19 0.78
CA ALA A 347 -2.55 16.20 -0.25
C ALA A 347 -3.93 16.06 -0.88
N LEU A 348 -4.70 17.16 -0.93
CA LEU A 348 -6.07 17.23 -1.46
C LEU A 348 -6.10 17.71 -2.90
N ALA A 349 -5.33 18.75 -3.22
CA ALA A 349 -5.25 19.32 -4.57
C ALA A 349 -3.94 20.06 -4.80
N CYS A 350 -3.64 20.28 -6.06
CA CYS A 350 -2.66 21.29 -6.49
C CYS A 350 -3.22 22.08 -7.68
N ALA A 351 -2.89 23.38 -7.74
CA ALA A 351 -3.27 24.26 -8.84
C ALA A 351 -2.07 25.10 -9.26
N TRP A 352 -2.07 25.57 -10.50
CA TRP A 352 -1.02 26.42 -11.05
C TRP A 352 -1.55 27.26 -12.21
N GLN A 353 -1.00 28.45 -12.37
CA GLN A 353 -1.15 29.26 -13.58
C GLN A 353 -0.07 28.88 -14.60
N PRO A 354 -0.35 28.90 -15.91
CA PRO A 354 0.66 28.72 -16.93
C PRO A 354 1.80 29.74 -16.78
N GLY A 355 3.01 29.27 -16.55
CA GLY A 355 4.18 30.15 -16.30
C GLY A 355 4.19 30.90 -14.96
N GLY A 356 3.15 30.78 -14.15
CA GLY A 356 2.93 31.52 -12.91
C GLY A 356 3.14 30.72 -11.62
N ALA A 357 2.60 31.26 -10.53
CA ALA A 357 2.62 30.64 -9.21
C ALA A 357 1.89 29.27 -9.18
N SER A 358 2.15 28.50 -8.13
CA SER A 358 1.43 27.25 -7.90
C SER A 358 1.16 27.03 -6.41
N VAL A 359 0.09 26.32 -6.09
CA VAL A 359 -0.34 26.02 -4.73
C VAL A 359 -0.57 24.53 -4.52
N LEU A 360 -0.23 24.06 -3.34
CA LEU A 360 -0.54 22.71 -2.84
C LEU A 360 -1.47 22.84 -1.63
N LEU A 361 -2.60 22.18 -1.67
CA LEU A 361 -3.54 22.07 -0.58
C LEU A 361 -3.42 20.70 0.08
N SER A 362 -3.27 20.66 1.40
CA SER A 362 -3.16 19.44 2.19
C SER A 362 -4.02 19.51 3.44
N VAL A 363 -4.45 18.38 3.98
CA VAL A 363 -5.11 18.33 5.29
C VAL A 363 -4.15 18.82 6.37
N ARG A 364 -4.62 19.73 7.25
CA ARG A 364 -3.88 20.13 8.45
C ARG A 364 -3.90 19.00 9.46
N SER A 365 -2.74 18.51 9.84
CA SER A 365 -2.63 17.54 10.93
C SER A 365 -2.77 18.26 12.27
N PRO A 366 -3.50 17.71 13.25
CA PRO A 366 -3.54 18.24 14.61
C PRO A 366 -2.24 18.00 15.39
N LEU A 367 -1.33 17.17 14.84
CA LEU A 367 -0.07 16.84 15.50
C LEU A 367 0.92 18.01 15.43
N PRO A 368 1.57 18.38 16.53
CA PRO A 368 2.64 19.36 16.53
C PRO A 368 3.87 18.86 15.76
N ASP A 369 4.68 19.76 15.25
CA ASP A 369 5.98 19.41 14.70
C ASP A 369 6.97 19.01 15.80
N LEU A 370 7.91 18.15 15.44
CA LEU A 370 8.90 17.61 16.38
C LEU A 370 9.81 18.69 16.98
N ASP A 371 10.09 19.76 16.24
CA ASP A 371 10.91 20.87 16.75
C ASP A 371 10.17 21.64 17.85
N HIS A 372 8.88 21.89 17.67
CA HIS A 372 8.02 22.50 18.69
C HIS A 372 7.98 21.62 19.95
N VAL A 373 7.77 20.32 19.80
CA VAL A 373 7.76 19.37 20.95
C VAL A 373 9.08 19.39 21.71
N LEU A 374 10.21 19.47 21.00
CA LEU A 374 11.52 19.37 21.63
C LEU A 374 12.05 20.70 22.20
N ARG A 375 11.67 21.87 21.63
CA ARG A 375 12.24 23.16 22.00
C ARG A 375 11.30 24.09 22.75
N ARG A 376 10.03 24.17 22.33
CA ARG A 376 9.10 25.20 22.77
C ARG A 376 8.19 24.77 23.91
N ALA A 377 7.96 23.48 24.05
CA ALA A 377 7.11 22.99 25.11
C ALA A 377 7.95 22.65 26.34
N PRO A 378 7.61 23.12 27.54
CA PRO A 378 8.15 22.57 28.78
C PRO A 378 7.89 21.06 28.88
N THR A 379 7.06 20.56 27.98
CA THR A 379 6.57 19.19 27.87
C THR A 379 7.64 18.14 27.66
N TRP A 380 8.67 18.36 26.82
CA TRP A 380 9.66 17.30 26.57
C TRP A 380 10.45 16.94 27.82
N ALA A 381 10.92 17.95 28.57
CA ALA A 381 11.68 17.74 29.79
C ALA A 381 10.81 17.16 30.92
N SER A 382 9.50 17.48 30.93
CA SER A 382 8.54 16.98 31.93
C SER A 382 7.99 15.57 31.61
N TRP A 383 8.19 15.07 30.38
CA TRP A 383 7.70 13.72 30.06
C TRP A 383 8.46 12.65 30.83
N PRO A 384 7.78 11.62 31.31
CA PRO A 384 8.40 10.42 31.85
C PRO A 384 9.38 9.81 30.85
N ARG A 385 10.44 9.18 31.35
CA ARG A 385 11.51 8.60 30.49
C ARG A 385 11.01 7.52 29.54
N ASP A 386 10.02 6.76 29.92
CA ASP A 386 9.34 5.76 29.07
C ASP A 386 8.60 6.42 27.91
N ARG A 387 7.87 7.52 28.16
CA ARG A 387 7.18 8.31 27.14
C ARG A 387 8.16 8.92 26.13
N GLN A 388 9.27 9.51 26.62
CA GLN A 388 10.35 10.00 25.76
C GLN A 388 10.94 8.86 24.92
N GLY A 389 11.20 7.71 25.55
CA GLY A 389 11.71 6.50 24.90
C GLY A 389 10.78 5.99 23.80
N ALA A 390 9.48 5.94 24.07
CA ALA A 390 8.47 5.51 23.10
C ALA A 390 8.39 6.44 21.87
N CYS A 391 8.45 7.76 22.07
CA CYS A 391 8.50 8.76 21.00
C CYS A 391 9.75 8.58 20.11
N LEU A 392 10.94 8.45 20.74
CA LEU A 392 12.21 8.26 20.01
C LEU A 392 12.22 6.93 19.24
N ALA A 393 11.64 5.89 19.81
CA ALA A 393 11.50 4.60 19.14
C ALA A 393 10.54 4.68 17.92
N ALA A 394 9.43 5.39 18.06
CA ALA A 394 8.50 5.61 16.94
C ALA A 394 9.17 6.41 15.82
N LEU A 395 9.95 7.44 16.17
CA LEU A 395 10.74 8.21 15.21
C LEU A 395 11.70 7.30 14.44
N GLY A 396 12.47 6.46 15.15
CA GLY A 396 13.38 5.50 14.52
C GLY A 396 12.68 4.55 13.56
N ARG A 397 11.53 3.98 13.98
CA ARG A 397 10.71 3.10 13.13
C ARG A 397 10.15 3.80 11.90
N ALA A 398 9.65 5.04 12.04
CA ALA A 398 9.12 5.80 10.91
C ALA A 398 10.21 6.12 9.87
N LEU A 399 11.41 6.50 10.31
CA LEU A 399 12.56 6.72 9.43
C LEU A 399 12.99 5.44 8.72
N ARG A 400 12.92 4.31 9.41
CA ARG A 400 13.19 3.02 8.81
C ARG A 400 12.15 2.68 7.73
N SER A 401 10.88 2.85 8.03
CA SER A 401 9.77 2.64 7.07
C SER A 401 9.93 3.52 5.84
N LEU A 402 10.35 4.80 6.01
CA LEU A 402 10.64 5.70 4.90
C LEU A 402 11.70 5.10 3.94
N HIS A 403 12.83 4.64 4.49
CA HIS A 403 13.91 4.08 3.69
C HIS A 403 13.57 2.71 3.09
N ASP A 404 12.81 1.88 3.80
CA ASP A 404 12.38 0.57 3.30
C ASP A 404 11.28 0.69 2.23
N ALA A 405 10.50 1.78 2.27
CA ALA A 405 9.61 2.18 1.17
C ALA A 405 10.37 2.79 -0.02
N GLU A 406 11.71 2.71 -0.05
CA GLU A 406 12.59 3.22 -1.11
C GLU A 406 12.50 4.75 -1.29
N VAL A 407 12.32 5.46 -0.19
CA VAL A 407 12.25 6.93 -0.17
C VAL A 407 13.47 7.50 0.56
N THR A 408 14.04 8.57 0.01
CA THR A 408 15.03 9.44 0.67
C THR A 408 14.44 10.83 0.84
N HIS A 409 14.89 11.56 1.85
CA HIS A 409 14.39 12.90 2.12
C HIS A 409 15.52 13.90 2.27
N ARG A 410 15.72 14.75 1.25
CA ARG A 410 16.87 15.67 1.19
C ARG A 410 16.84 16.81 2.21
N ASP A 411 15.66 17.10 2.77
CA ASP A 411 15.44 18.14 3.79
C ASP A 411 14.78 17.52 5.04
N LEU A 412 15.33 16.39 5.51
CA LEU A 412 14.85 15.74 6.72
C LEU A 412 15.35 16.49 7.95
N LYS A 413 14.42 17.18 8.63
CA LYS A 413 14.68 17.98 9.82
C LYS A 413 13.47 17.97 10.76
N SER A 414 13.69 18.32 12.04
CA SER A 414 12.65 18.26 13.09
C SER A 414 11.36 19.03 12.73
N PRO A 415 11.38 20.25 12.13
CA PRO A 415 10.14 20.94 11.77
C PRO A 415 9.33 20.28 10.62
N ASN A 416 9.90 19.32 9.93
CA ASN A 416 9.24 18.61 8.82
C ASN A 416 8.64 17.26 9.25
N LEU A 417 8.67 16.96 10.55
CA LEU A 417 8.10 15.74 11.14
C LEU A 417 7.05 16.13 12.17
N LEU A 418 5.83 15.66 12.02
CA LEU A 418 4.76 15.84 12.99
C LEU A 418 4.67 14.59 13.87
N VAL A 419 4.53 14.77 15.18
CA VAL A 419 4.56 13.66 16.14
C VAL A 419 3.45 13.77 17.16
N GLY A 420 2.86 12.65 17.52
CA GLY A 420 1.84 12.58 18.56
C GLY A 420 1.52 11.17 19.00
N SER A 421 0.88 11.04 20.14
CA SER A 421 0.43 9.76 20.69
C SER A 421 -1.10 9.64 20.59
N GLY A 422 -1.58 8.46 20.25
CA GLY A 422 -3.00 8.13 20.21
C GLY A 422 -3.24 6.70 20.73
N PRO A 423 -4.48 6.19 20.66
CA PRO A 423 -4.82 4.83 21.15
C PRO A 423 -3.97 3.72 20.50
N ALA A 424 -3.58 3.91 19.24
CA ALA A 424 -2.70 2.98 18.49
C ALA A 424 -1.20 3.18 18.77
N GLY A 425 -0.83 4.05 19.72
CA GLY A 425 0.54 4.40 20.04
C GLY A 425 1.03 5.69 19.34
N TRP A 426 2.33 5.84 19.22
CA TRP A 426 2.96 7.01 18.62
C TRP A 426 2.87 7.02 17.10
N SER A 427 2.47 8.16 16.53
CA SER A 427 2.43 8.43 15.09
C SER A 427 3.49 9.46 14.72
N VAL A 428 4.12 9.26 13.56
CA VAL A 428 5.07 10.20 12.95
C VAL A 428 4.68 10.41 11.50
N LEU A 429 4.39 11.67 11.13
CA LEU A 429 4.03 12.05 9.76
C LEU A 429 5.11 12.95 9.16
N VAL A 430 5.37 12.79 7.87
CA VAL A 430 6.21 13.73 7.10
C VAL A 430 5.33 14.85 6.56
N ALA A 431 5.56 16.08 7.02
CA ALA A 431 4.76 17.27 6.65
C ALA A 431 5.20 17.89 5.32
N ASP A 432 6.51 18.01 5.09
CA ASP A 432 7.06 18.61 3.87
C ASP A 432 7.67 17.54 2.97
N VAL A 433 7.01 17.28 1.83
CA VAL A 433 7.41 16.27 0.85
C VAL A 433 8.32 16.80 -0.26
N ASP A 434 8.66 18.09 -0.29
CA ASP A 434 9.46 18.69 -1.37
C ASP A 434 10.86 18.08 -1.45
N GLY A 435 11.45 17.76 -0.32
CA GLY A 435 12.73 17.08 -0.23
C GLY A 435 12.68 15.59 -0.53
N ALA A 436 11.48 14.98 -0.48
CA ALA A 436 11.32 13.54 -0.64
C ALA A 436 11.58 13.08 -2.09
N ARG A 437 12.23 11.94 -2.22
CA ARG A 437 12.46 11.27 -3.51
C ARG A 437 12.14 9.80 -3.41
N ALA A 438 11.07 9.40 -4.04
CA ALA A 438 10.76 8.01 -4.28
C ALA A 438 11.76 7.42 -5.29
N ARG A 439 12.26 6.25 -4.98
CA ARG A 439 13.20 5.47 -5.80
C ARG A 439 12.51 4.19 -6.26
N TYR A 440 13.18 3.47 -7.15
CA TYR A 440 12.73 2.15 -7.62
C TYR A 440 13.78 1.09 -7.28
N GLY A 441 14.21 1.05 -6.04
CA GLY A 441 15.18 0.11 -5.51
C GLY A 441 15.63 0.52 -4.12
N PRO A 442 16.28 -0.39 -3.39
CA PRO A 442 16.69 -0.15 -2.00
C PRO A 442 17.50 1.14 -1.87
N VAL A 443 17.23 1.89 -0.80
CA VAL A 443 18.03 3.06 -0.47
C VAL A 443 19.41 2.60 0.01
N PRO A 444 20.51 2.98 -0.68
CA PRO A 444 21.85 2.63 -0.24
C PRO A 444 22.16 3.18 1.16
N TRP A 445 22.93 2.42 1.97
CA TRP A 445 23.24 2.78 3.35
C TRP A 445 23.88 4.17 3.48
N ALA A 446 24.79 4.54 2.62
CA ALA A 446 25.37 5.88 2.60
C ALA A 446 24.33 7.01 2.40
N ARG A 447 23.22 6.76 1.72
CA ARG A 447 22.12 7.73 1.61
C ARG A 447 21.24 7.73 2.85
N ARG A 448 20.98 6.55 3.42
CA ARG A 448 20.28 6.42 4.71
C ARG A 448 21.02 7.19 5.80
N ALA A 449 22.32 6.99 5.90
CA ALA A 449 23.18 7.71 6.87
C ALA A 449 23.12 9.24 6.68
N ARG A 450 23.10 9.74 5.43
CA ARG A 450 22.98 11.19 5.16
C ARG A 450 21.63 11.76 5.56
N ASP A 451 20.52 11.04 5.35
CA ASP A 451 19.19 11.48 5.75
C ASP A 451 19.07 11.47 7.29
N LEU A 452 19.54 10.43 7.95
CA LEU A 452 19.63 10.35 9.41
C LEU A 452 20.52 11.46 10.01
N ALA A 453 21.63 11.78 9.35
CA ALA A 453 22.53 12.84 9.76
C ALA A 453 21.92 14.24 9.67
N ARG A 454 21.14 14.53 8.62
CA ARG A 454 20.40 15.80 8.50
C ARG A 454 19.42 15.98 9.65
N LEU A 455 18.67 14.92 9.96
CA LEU A 455 17.77 14.95 11.10
C LEU A 455 18.55 15.11 12.41
N ALA A 456 19.60 14.31 12.64
CA ALA A 456 20.43 14.40 13.84
C ALA A 456 21.06 15.79 14.04
N ALA A 457 21.38 16.49 12.96
CA ALA A 457 21.89 17.86 13.01
C ALA A 457 20.82 18.88 13.45
N SER A 458 19.54 18.64 13.18
CA SER A 458 18.41 19.52 13.55
C SER A 458 17.81 19.20 14.92
N LEU A 459 18.09 18.00 15.48
CA LEU A 459 17.51 17.56 16.75
C LEU A 459 18.26 18.16 17.96
N PRO A 460 17.58 18.93 18.83
CA PRO A 460 18.14 19.43 20.11
C PRO A 460 18.13 18.32 21.18
N LEU A 461 18.64 17.14 20.85
CA LEU A 461 18.63 15.96 21.69
C LEU A 461 20.04 15.62 22.17
N SER A 462 20.14 15.04 23.36
CA SER A 462 21.38 14.47 23.88
C SER A 462 21.91 13.36 22.96
N ARG A 463 23.20 13.06 23.08
CA ARG A 463 23.83 11.93 22.35
C ARG A 463 23.11 10.60 22.61
N ALA A 464 22.75 10.34 23.88
CA ALA A 464 22.03 9.12 24.27
C ALA A 464 20.64 9.03 23.60
N ALA A 465 19.88 10.14 23.56
CA ALA A 465 18.57 10.16 22.91
C ALA A 465 18.69 9.94 21.39
N ARG A 466 19.69 10.54 20.73
CA ARG A 466 19.97 10.28 19.30
C ARG A 466 20.35 8.84 19.02
N LEU A 467 21.12 8.21 19.91
CA LEU A 467 21.45 6.78 19.81
C LEU A 467 20.21 5.89 19.96
N ARG A 468 19.25 6.24 20.85
CA ARG A 468 17.98 5.50 20.97
C ARG A 468 17.17 5.53 19.66
N VAL A 469 17.09 6.68 18.97
CA VAL A 469 16.46 6.77 17.65
C VAL A 469 17.15 5.85 16.65
N LEU A 470 18.48 5.86 16.62
CA LEU A 470 19.27 5.03 15.72
C LEU A 470 19.12 3.52 16.02
N THR A 471 19.10 3.15 17.30
CA THR A 471 18.85 1.76 17.72
C THR A 471 17.47 1.30 17.24
N ALA A 472 16.41 2.08 17.50
CA ALA A 472 15.06 1.76 17.04
C ALA A 472 14.96 1.69 15.51
N TYR A 473 15.68 2.54 14.79
CA TYR A 473 15.79 2.48 13.33
C TYR A 473 16.42 1.16 12.85
N MET A 474 17.45 0.68 13.53
CA MET A 474 18.14 -0.54 13.15
C MET A 474 17.35 -1.81 13.50
N ASP A 475 16.66 -1.79 14.63
CA ASP A 475 15.87 -2.93 15.11
C ASP A 475 14.57 -3.13 14.31
N ALA A 476 14.07 -2.08 13.67
CA ALA A 476 12.81 -2.10 12.92
C ALA A 476 12.86 -2.85 11.57
N GLY A 477 13.99 -3.44 11.18
CA GLY A 477 14.07 -4.13 9.88
C GLY A 477 15.32 -4.98 9.71
N ALA A 478 15.57 -5.44 8.47
CA ALA A 478 16.75 -6.25 8.16
C ALA A 478 18.04 -5.55 8.62
N GLN A 479 18.91 -6.32 9.27
CA GLN A 479 20.19 -5.82 9.80
C GLN A 479 21.02 -5.21 8.66
N PRO A 480 21.66 -4.04 8.88
CA PRO A 480 22.58 -3.48 7.91
C PRO A 480 23.83 -4.37 7.76
N PRO A 481 24.53 -4.28 6.64
CA PRO A 481 25.85 -4.91 6.50
C PRO A 481 26.92 -4.30 7.40
N LEU A 482 26.60 -3.16 8.03
CA LEU A 482 27.48 -2.42 8.94
C LEU A 482 27.10 -2.72 10.39
N ALA A 483 28.10 -2.77 11.29
CA ALA A 483 27.83 -2.81 12.71
C ALA A 483 27.10 -1.52 13.17
N ARG A 484 26.30 -1.61 14.24
CA ARG A 484 25.57 -0.44 14.79
C ARG A 484 26.51 0.73 15.09
N ARG A 485 27.70 0.43 15.60
CA ARG A 485 28.73 1.42 15.91
C ARG A 485 29.18 2.18 14.66
N ASP A 486 29.43 1.48 13.56
CA ASP A 486 29.92 2.09 12.30
C ASP A 486 28.87 3.01 11.68
N LEU A 487 27.60 2.60 11.69
CA LEU A 487 26.51 3.47 11.23
C LEU A 487 26.37 4.71 12.13
N ALA A 488 26.51 4.56 13.46
CA ALA A 488 26.45 5.69 14.37
C ALA A 488 27.60 6.69 14.11
N HIS A 489 28.82 6.19 13.88
CA HIS A 489 29.96 7.02 13.49
C HIS A 489 29.74 7.73 12.15
N GLU A 490 29.24 7.03 11.13
CA GLU A 490 28.97 7.62 9.82
C GLU A 490 27.90 8.70 9.91
N VAL A 491 26.80 8.46 10.65
CA VAL A 491 25.74 9.46 10.89
C VAL A 491 26.30 10.66 11.63
N HIS A 492 27.12 10.47 12.66
CA HIS A 492 27.73 11.57 13.44
C HIS A 492 28.62 12.43 12.56
N ARG A 493 29.57 11.83 11.83
CA ARG A 493 30.47 12.54 10.89
C ARG A 493 29.71 13.38 9.86
N HIS A 494 28.68 12.81 9.26
CA HIS A 494 27.85 13.54 8.30
C HIS A 494 27.03 14.66 8.95
N ALA A 495 26.58 14.47 10.20
CA ALA A 495 25.82 15.51 10.93
C ALA A 495 26.71 16.70 11.26
N GLU A 496 27.96 16.48 11.71
CA GLU A 496 28.95 17.55 11.97
C GLU A 496 29.26 18.33 10.69
N ALA A 497 29.56 17.61 9.58
CA ALA A 497 29.78 18.24 8.29
C ALA A 497 28.58 19.06 7.79
N HIS A 498 27.35 18.64 8.13
CA HIS A 498 26.15 19.37 7.77
C HIS A 498 25.97 20.64 8.61
N ARG A 499 26.20 20.57 9.95
CA ARG A 499 26.17 21.74 10.84
C ARG A 499 27.22 22.79 10.41
N ALA A 500 28.44 22.37 10.12
CA ALA A 500 29.49 23.26 9.66
C ALA A 500 29.12 23.97 8.35
N ARG A 501 28.43 23.30 7.42
CA ARG A 501 27.92 23.94 6.19
C ARG A 501 26.83 24.96 6.47
N LEU A 502 25.90 24.66 7.39
CA LEU A 502 24.84 25.58 7.77
C LEU A 502 25.41 26.82 8.42
N ALA A 503 26.38 26.67 9.35
CA ALA A 503 27.04 27.79 10.00
C ALA A 503 27.79 28.69 9.00
N ARG A 504 28.51 28.12 8.01
CA ARG A 504 29.15 28.89 6.94
C ARG A 504 28.15 29.70 6.10
N ARG A 505 27.01 29.10 5.76
CA ARG A 505 25.96 29.79 5.00
C ARG A 505 25.32 30.94 5.80
N ALA A 506 25.06 30.72 7.10
CA ALA A 506 24.53 31.78 7.96
C ALA A 506 25.47 32.99 8.01
N ARG A 507 26.81 32.78 8.12
CA ARG A 507 27.80 33.85 8.11
C ARG A 507 27.95 34.57 6.76
N ALA A 508 27.63 33.90 5.65
CA ALA A 508 27.71 34.50 4.31
C ALA A 508 26.47 35.31 3.91
N HIS A 509 25.40 35.28 4.72
CA HIS A 509 24.11 35.95 4.46
C HIS A 509 23.68 36.86 5.58
N GLY A 510 24.43 36.97 6.68
CA GLY A 510 24.36 38.00 7.71
C GLY A 510 25.48 39.00 7.54
#